data_94470fa4752d5e84c90e0d4c315c62c4
#
_entry.id   94470fa4752d5e84c90e0d4c315c62c4
#
_cell.length_a   1.000
_cell.length_b   1.000
_cell.length_c   1.000
_cell.angle_alpha   90.00
_cell.angle_beta   90.00
_cell.angle_gamma   90.00
#
_symmetry.space_group_name_H-M   'P 1'
#
loop_
_entity.id
_entity.type
_entity.pdbx_description
1 polymer ?
#
loop_
_entity_poly.entity_id
_entity_poly.type
_entity_poly.pdbx_seq_one_letter_code
_entity_poly.pdbx_strand_id
1 'polypeptide(L)'
;MRHDVLVYHYHLATRPCERFSRFINSSDYSFATVDTTNDLKALKVSDMKCPNLVNIQHHYKVWGSDKSKLNSLVDLASAIIDPYYAKMKEESNKDKNAWHSVWHERLDEQHVKYVAMDAYTSYEMYRRIVDMRNYLLPDPDEGSSHIAVAG
;
A
#
# COMPACT_ATOMS: atom_id res chain seq x y z
N MET A 1 -12.56 -1.25 14.96
CA MET A 1 -12.39 -0.11 14.05
C MET A 1 -12.92 -0.52 12.69
N ARG A 2 -13.83 0.24 12.09
CA ARG A 2 -14.35 -0.05 10.74
C ARG A 2 -13.40 0.56 9.73
N HIS A 3 -12.97 -0.22 8.76
CA HIS A 3 -12.13 0.25 7.65
C HIS A 3 -12.97 0.26 6.39
N ASP A 4 -13.08 1.42 5.76
CA ASP A 4 -13.80 1.57 4.50
C ASP A 4 -12.76 1.74 3.38
N VAL A 5 -13.01 1.14 2.22
CA VAL A 5 -12.20 1.29 1.02
C VAL A 5 -13.01 2.00 -0.04
N LEU A 6 -12.46 3.09 -0.58
CA LEU A 6 -13.04 3.80 -1.71
C LEU A 6 -12.42 3.29 -3.01
N VAL A 7 -13.27 2.77 -3.90
CA VAL A 7 -12.88 2.47 -5.28
C VAL A 7 -13.47 3.53 -6.19
N TYR A 8 -12.62 4.34 -6.83
CA TYR A 8 -13.03 5.40 -7.73
C TYR A 8 -12.55 5.12 -9.15
N HIS A 9 -13.51 4.90 -10.06
CA HIS A 9 -13.22 4.59 -11.43
C HIS A 9 -13.08 5.87 -12.27
N TYR A 10 -11.90 6.42 -12.31
CA TYR A 10 -11.58 7.71 -12.91
C TYR A 10 -11.99 7.82 -14.38
N HIS A 11 -11.73 6.79 -15.19
CA HIS A 11 -12.01 6.80 -16.63
C HIS A 11 -13.50 6.81 -16.99
N LEU A 12 -14.37 6.35 -16.11
CA LEU A 12 -15.82 6.35 -16.32
C LEU A 12 -16.51 7.58 -15.72
N ALA A 13 -15.77 8.42 -15.01
CA ALA A 13 -16.32 9.62 -14.43
C ALA A 13 -16.65 10.64 -15.53
N THR A 14 -17.91 11.03 -15.65
CA THR A 14 -18.36 12.04 -16.62
C THR A 14 -17.80 13.44 -16.34
N ARG A 15 -17.39 13.68 -15.11
CA ARG A 15 -16.74 14.91 -14.65
C ARG A 15 -15.65 14.55 -13.62
N PRO A 16 -14.51 15.29 -13.62
CA PRO A 16 -13.52 15.14 -12.56
C PRO A 16 -14.14 15.40 -11.19
N CYS A 17 -13.88 14.51 -10.25
CA CYS A 17 -14.27 14.72 -8.86
C CYS A 17 -13.24 15.60 -8.15
N GLU A 18 -13.53 16.88 -7.99
CA GLU A 18 -12.63 17.85 -7.34
C GLU A 18 -12.25 17.43 -5.91
N ARG A 19 -13.18 16.81 -5.16
CA ARG A 19 -12.88 16.31 -3.81
C ARG A 19 -11.86 15.20 -3.84
N PHE A 20 -11.99 14.28 -4.80
CA PHE A 20 -11.01 13.21 -5.00
C PHE A 20 -9.66 13.76 -5.42
N SER A 21 -9.62 14.69 -6.38
CA SER A 21 -8.39 15.33 -6.83
C SER A 21 -7.69 16.09 -5.71
N ARG A 22 -8.45 16.83 -4.90
CA ARG A 22 -7.90 17.51 -3.71
C ARG A 22 -7.35 16.53 -2.68
N PHE A 23 -8.06 15.43 -2.43
CA PHE A 23 -7.61 14.39 -1.51
C PHE A 23 -6.28 13.77 -1.95
N ILE A 24 -6.18 13.32 -3.22
CA ILE A 24 -4.95 12.70 -3.75
C ILE A 24 -3.78 13.68 -3.82
N ASN A 25 -4.06 14.96 -4.11
CA ASN A 25 -3.02 16.00 -4.22
C ASN A 25 -2.63 16.62 -2.87
N SER A 26 -3.32 16.26 -1.77
CA SER A 26 -3.02 16.81 -0.45
C SER A 26 -1.70 16.27 0.10
N SER A 27 -0.92 17.14 0.73
CA SER A 27 0.25 16.77 1.52
C SER A 27 -0.09 16.26 2.92
N ASP A 28 -1.36 16.36 3.34
CA ASP A 28 -1.78 15.96 4.70
C ASP A 28 -1.96 14.44 4.83
N TYR A 29 -2.01 13.74 3.69
CA TYR A 29 -2.20 12.30 3.66
C TYR A 29 -1.00 11.61 3.02
N SER A 30 -0.65 10.43 3.55
CA SER A 30 0.32 9.53 2.93
C SER A 30 -0.42 8.37 2.25
N PHE A 31 -0.02 8.07 1.02
CA PHE A 31 -0.59 7.00 0.23
C PHE A 31 0.44 5.89 0.08
N ALA A 32 0.14 4.69 0.54
CA ALA A 32 1.05 3.57 0.51
C ALA A 32 0.73 2.62 -0.65
N THR A 33 1.75 2.23 -1.39
CA THR A 33 1.65 1.25 -2.47
C THR A 33 2.90 0.37 -2.53
N VAL A 34 2.82 -0.74 -3.25
CA VAL A 34 3.95 -1.67 -3.40
C VAL A 34 4.80 -1.36 -4.63
N ASP A 35 4.20 -0.93 -5.74
CA ASP A 35 4.92 -0.56 -6.98
C ASP A 35 4.62 0.88 -7.40
N THR A 36 5.39 1.82 -6.84
CA THR A 36 5.22 3.24 -7.15
C THR A 36 5.51 3.59 -8.60
N THR A 37 6.28 2.80 -9.34
CA THR A 37 6.68 3.12 -10.71
C THR A 37 5.48 3.14 -11.65
N ASN A 38 4.63 2.12 -11.58
CA ASN A 38 3.44 2.02 -12.39
C ASN A 38 2.34 2.98 -11.92
N ASP A 39 2.18 3.14 -10.60
CA ASP A 39 1.21 4.06 -10.03
C ASP A 39 1.51 5.52 -10.41
N LEU A 40 2.77 5.95 -10.34
CA LEU A 40 3.18 7.30 -10.76
C LEU A 40 2.94 7.55 -12.25
N LYS A 41 3.14 6.54 -13.10
CA LYS A 41 2.81 6.66 -14.54
C LYS A 41 1.31 6.86 -14.74
N ALA A 42 0.47 6.06 -14.05
CA ALA A 42 -0.98 6.16 -14.13
C ALA A 42 -1.49 7.52 -13.62
N LEU A 43 -0.98 7.99 -12.48
CA LEU A 43 -1.31 9.30 -11.92
C LEU A 43 -0.93 10.44 -12.87
N LYS A 44 0.26 10.36 -13.50
CA LYS A 44 0.71 11.36 -14.48
C LYS A 44 -0.20 11.43 -15.72
N VAL A 45 -0.63 10.29 -16.24
CA VAL A 45 -1.58 10.23 -17.36
C VAL A 45 -2.91 10.86 -17.00
N SER A 46 -3.34 10.74 -15.75
CA SER A 46 -4.58 11.30 -15.22
C SER A 46 -4.45 12.74 -14.71
N ASP A 47 -3.32 13.40 -14.94
CA ASP A 47 -2.99 14.75 -14.42
C ASP A 47 -3.17 14.87 -12.89
N MET A 48 -2.90 13.79 -12.18
CA MET A 48 -2.94 13.75 -10.72
C MET A 48 -1.52 13.74 -10.16
N LYS A 49 -1.35 14.46 -9.05
CA LYS A 49 -0.13 14.43 -8.25
C LYS A 49 -0.43 13.64 -6.99
N CYS A 50 0.55 12.97 -6.45
CA CYS A 50 0.46 12.30 -5.16
C CYS A 50 1.78 12.58 -4.43
N PRO A 51 1.90 13.75 -3.76
CA PRO A 51 3.18 14.21 -3.23
C PRO A 51 3.76 13.28 -2.17
N ASN A 52 2.91 12.59 -1.42
CA ASN A 52 3.32 11.69 -0.35
C ASN A 52 3.03 10.22 -0.69
N LEU A 53 3.40 9.79 -1.90
CA LEU A 53 3.31 8.38 -2.27
C LEU A 53 4.48 7.60 -1.68
N VAL A 54 4.17 6.62 -0.84
CA VAL A 54 5.14 5.80 -0.12
C VAL A 54 5.25 4.43 -0.77
N ASN A 55 6.48 4.04 -1.14
CA ASN A 55 6.75 2.69 -1.62
C ASN A 55 7.08 1.75 -0.46
N ILE A 56 6.18 0.83 -0.17
CA ILE A 56 6.34 -0.15 0.92
C ILE A 56 7.58 -1.02 0.72
N GLN A 57 7.94 -1.35 -0.52
CA GLN A 57 9.11 -2.18 -0.85
C GLN A 57 10.43 -1.58 -0.35
N HIS A 58 10.50 -0.28 -0.15
CA HIS A 58 11.68 0.40 0.39
C HIS A 58 11.71 0.42 1.92
N HIS A 59 10.60 0.10 2.57
CA HIS A 59 10.46 0.16 4.02
C HIS A 59 10.60 -1.20 4.71
N TYR A 60 10.42 -2.29 3.96
CA TYR A 60 10.51 -3.64 4.49
C TYR A 60 11.11 -4.60 3.46
N LYS A 61 11.96 -5.49 3.93
CA LYS A 61 12.55 -6.57 3.11
C LYS A 61 12.21 -7.92 3.73
N VAL A 62 11.67 -8.82 2.94
CA VAL A 62 11.34 -10.16 3.40
C VAL A 62 12.62 -10.93 3.69
N TRP A 63 12.69 -11.55 4.87
CA TRP A 63 13.82 -12.38 5.28
C TRP A 63 14.03 -13.55 4.31
N GLY A 64 15.27 -13.79 3.92
CA GLY A 64 15.61 -14.88 2.99
C GLY A 64 15.26 -14.61 1.51
N SER A 65 14.63 -13.48 1.18
CA SER A 65 14.38 -13.11 -0.22
C SER A 65 15.65 -12.66 -0.93
N ASP A 66 15.65 -12.80 -2.26
CA ASP A 66 16.74 -12.30 -3.11
C ASP A 66 16.93 -10.79 -2.91
N LYS A 67 18.14 -10.40 -2.48
CA LYS A 67 18.47 -9.00 -2.17
C LYS A 67 18.44 -8.10 -3.41
N SER A 68 18.62 -8.66 -4.59
CA SER A 68 18.62 -7.92 -5.86
C SER A 68 17.22 -7.61 -6.39
N LYS A 69 16.17 -8.24 -5.85
CA LYS A 69 14.78 -8.09 -6.30
C LYS A 69 13.92 -7.43 -5.25
N LEU A 70 12.98 -6.63 -5.72
CA LEU A 70 11.91 -6.08 -4.87
C LEU A 70 10.88 -7.19 -4.60
N ASN A 71 10.36 -7.20 -3.38
CA ASN A 71 9.31 -8.15 -3.01
C ASN A 71 7.97 -7.73 -3.61
N SER A 72 7.17 -8.70 -4.08
CA SER A 72 5.81 -8.44 -4.54
C SER A 72 4.87 -8.08 -3.38
N LEU A 73 3.68 -7.55 -3.69
CA LEU A 73 2.64 -7.28 -2.69
C LEU A 73 2.33 -8.53 -1.87
N VAL A 74 2.20 -9.68 -2.52
CA VAL A 74 1.89 -10.96 -1.86
C VAL A 74 3.02 -11.41 -0.95
N ASP A 75 4.28 -11.30 -1.37
CA ASP A 75 5.43 -11.67 -0.55
C ASP A 75 5.50 -10.80 0.71
N LEU A 76 5.29 -9.49 0.56
CA LEU A 76 5.26 -8.54 1.68
C LEU A 76 4.07 -8.79 2.61
N ALA A 77 2.88 -8.97 2.05
CA ALA A 77 1.68 -9.22 2.85
C ALA A 77 1.78 -10.54 3.63
N SER A 78 2.32 -11.57 3.01
CA SER A 78 2.56 -12.86 3.66
C SER A 78 3.54 -12.76 4.85
N ALA A 79 4.56 -11.90 4.72
CA ALA A 79 5.56 -11.70 5.78
C ALA A 79 5.09 -10.75 6.90
N ILE A 80 4.31 -9.72 6.54
CA ILE A 80 3.95 -8.62 7.47
C ILE A 80 2.59 -8.85 8.12
N ILE A 81 1.62 -9.40 7.38
CA ILE A 81 0.23 -9.55 7.84
C ILE A 81 -0.04 -10.99 8.26
N ASP A 82 -0.06 -11.91 7.29
CA ASP A 82 -0.41 -13.30 7.53
C ASP A 82 0.10 -14.21 6.39
N PRO A 83 0.72 -15.38 6.68
CA PRO A 83 1.18 -16.33 5.67
C PRO A 83 0.08 -16.81 4.70
N TYR A 84 -1.20 -16.65 5.05
CA TYR A 84 -2.33 -16.96 4.18
C TYR A 84 -2.26 -16.22 2.83
N TYR A 85 -1.69 -15.01 2.81
CA TYR A 85 -1.53 -14.24 1.57
C TYR A 85 -0.66 -14.93 0.51
N ALA A 86 0.22 -15.85 0.90
CA ALA A 86 0.99 -16.65 -0.07
C ALA A 86 0.10 -17.50 -0.97
N LYS A 87 -1.04 -17.99 -0.47
CA LYS A 87 -2.00 -18.80 -1.23
C LYS A 87 -2.73 -17.99 -2.30
N MET A 88 -2.93 -16.69 -2.09
CA MET A 88 -3.58 -15.81 -3.08
C MET A 88 -2.81 -15.74 -4.39
N LYS A 89 -1.48 -15.93 -4.37
CA LYS A 89 -0.63 -15.94 -5.57
C LYS A 89 -0.89 -17.17 -6.45
N GLU A 90 -1.23 -18.29 -5.85
CA GLU A 90 -1.52 -19.54 -6.57
C GLU A 90 -2.86 -19.46 -7.31
N GLU A 91 -3.85 -18.83 -6.71
CA GLU A 91 -5.20 -18.69 -7.27
C GLU A 91 -5.25 -17.63 -8.40
N SER A 92 -4.47 -16.54 -8.29
CA SER A 92 -4.47 -15.43 -9.25
C SER A 92 -3.67 -15.72 -10.54
N ASN A 93 -3.00 -16.87 -10.65
CA ASN A 93 -2.19 -17.23 -11.84
C ASN A 93 -3.00 -17.70 -13.05
N LYS A 94 -4.31 -17.81 -12.93
CA LYS A 94 -5.20 -18.20 -14.02
C LYS A 94 -5.54 -16.96 -14.86
N ASP A 95 -4.95 -16.89 -16.04
CA ASP A 95 -5.29 -15.95 -17.12
C ASP A 95 -5.07 -14.44 -16.84
N LYS A 96 -3.85 -14.08 -16.45
CA LYS A 96 -3.46 -12.71 -16.11
C LYS A 96 -3.71 -11.67 -17.22
N ASN A 97 -3.58 -12.05 -18.48
CA ASN A 97 -3.67 -11.09 -19.60
C ASN A 97 -5.12 -10.63 -19.83
N ALA A 98 -6.07 -11.55 -19.81
CA ALA A 98 -7.48 -11.21 -19.93
C ALA A 98 -7.98 -10.43 -18.71
N TRP A 99 -7.54 -10.81 -17.50
CA TRP A 99 -7.88 -10.13 -16.26
C TRP A 99 -7.44 -8.66 -16.23
N HIS A 100 -6.24 -8.36 -16.73
CA HIS A 100 -5.69 -7.00 -16.71
C HIS A 100 -6.11 -6.13 -17.91
N SER A 101 -6.82 -6.68 -18.90
CA SER A 101 -7.22 -5.92 -20.10
C SER A 101 -8.44 -5.00 -19.89
N VAL A 102 -9.21 -5.21 -18.83
CA VAL A 102 -10.54 -4.56 -18.62
C VAL A 102 -10.52 -3.36 -17.69
N TRP A 103 -9.36 -2.89 -17.23
CA TRP A 103 -9.29 -1.77 -16.28
C TRP A 103 -9.86 -0.45 -16.79
N HIS A 104 -10.03 -0.29 -18.09
CA HIS A 104 -10.64 0.88 -18.72
C HIS A 104 -12.16 0.75 -18.88
N GLU A 105 -12.74 -0.42 -18.59
CA GLU A 105 -14.15 -0.69 -18.66
C GLU A 105 -14.81 -0.59 -17.28
N ARG A 106 -16.12 -0.75 -17.23
CA ARG A 106 -16.84 -0.87 -15.96
C ARG A 106 -16.45 -2.16 -15.27
N LEU A 107 -15.82 -2.03 -14.11
CA LEU A 107 -15.35 -3.16 -13.32
C LEU A 107 -16.54 -3.97 -12.78
N ASP A 108 -16.45 -5.28 -12.88
CA ASP A 108 -17.36 -6.20 -12.20
C ASP A 108 -17.03 -6.29 -10.69
N GLU A 109 -17.86 -7.03 -9.95
CA GLU A 109 -17.71 -7.19 -8.51
C GLU A 109 -16.35 -7.83 -8.12
N GLN A 110 -15.83 -8.76 -8.93
CA GLN A 110 -14.58 -9.43 -8.66
C GLN A 110 -13.39 -8.48 -8.81
N HIS A 111 -13.39 -7.63 -9.85
CA HIS A 111 -12.36 -6.61 -10.04
C HIS A 111 -12.42 -5.55 -8.93
N VAL A 112 -13.62 -5.09 -8.55
CA VAL A 112 -13.80 -4.15 -7.45
C VAL A 112 -13.27 -4.75 -6.15
N LYS A 113 -13.58 -6.02 -5.86
CA LYS A 113 -13.07 -6.73 -4.69
C LYS A 113 -11.54 -6.85 -4.70
N TYR A 114 -10.98 -7.16 -5.86
CA TYR A 114 -9.53 -7.27 -6.03
C TYR A 114 -8.82 -5.95 -5.72
N VAL A 115 -9.23 -4.83 -6.35
CA VAL A 115 -8.62 -3.49 -6.09
C VAL A 115 -8.80 -3.07 -4.63
N ALA A 116 -9.97 -3.36 -4.05
CA ALA A 116 -10.23 -3.05 -2.65
C ALA A 116 -9.29 -3.84 -1.70
N MET A 117 -9.05 -5.10 -2.02
CA MET A 117 -8.11 -5.95 -1.28
C MET A 117 -6.68 -5.43 -1.40
N ASP A 118 -6.22 -5.07 -2.60
CA ASP A 118 -4.88 -4.52 -2.81
C ASP A 118 -4.67 -3.22 -2.02
N ALA A 119 -5.65 -2.32 -2.07
CA ALA A 119 -5.61 -1.06 -1.34
C ALA A 119 -5.58 -1.28 0.18
N TYR A 120 -6.46 -2.14 0.70
CA TYR A 120 -6.50 -2.47 2.12
C TYR A 120 -5.20 -3.14 2.58
N THR A 121 -4.69 -4.08 1.79
CA THR A 121 -3.45 -4.81 2.10
C THR A 121 -2.26 -3.86 2.16
N SER A 122 -2.15 -2.92 1.22
CA SER A 122 -1.09 -1.90 1.22
C SER A 122 -1.18 -0.99 2.45
N TYR A 123 -2.39 -0.53 2.80
CA TYR A 123 -2.61 0.25 4.01
C TYR A 123 -2.20 -0.52 5.27
N GLU A 124 -2.66 -1.75 5.43
CA GLU A 124 -2.42 -2.55 6.63
C GLU A 124 -0.92 -2.91 6.78
N MET A 125 -0.23 -3.22 5.69
CA MET A 125 1.22 -3.42 5.70
C MET A 125 1.95 -2.16 6.17
N TYR A 126 1.61 -1.00 5.60
CA TYR A 126 2.27 0.26 5.96
C TYR A 126 2.02 0.61 7.43
N ARG A 127 0.78 0.46 7.90
CA ARG A 127 0.43 0.67 9.31
C ARG A 127 1.28 -0.20 10.23
N ARG A 128 1.40 -1.49 9.96
CA ARG A 128 2.21 -2.42 10.77
C ARG A 128 3.69 -2.10 10.73
N ILE A 129 4.22 -1.66 9.59
CA ILE A 129 5.63 -1.23 9.48
C ILE A 129 5.87 0.00 10.36
N VAL A 130 4.97 0.97 10.35
CA VAL A 130 5.07 2.16 11.20
C VAL A 130 5.02 1.77 12.67
N ASP A 131 4.07 0.91 13.06
CA ASP A 131 3.95 0.41 14.43
C ASP A 131 5.24 -0.30 14.87
N MET A 132 5.76 -1.22 14.06
CA MET A 132 7.03 -1.91 14.36
C MET A 132 8.20 -0.94 14.57
N ARG A 133 8.29 0.11 13.76
CA ARG A 133 9.35 1.13 13.90
C ARG A 133 9.21 1.90 15.20
N ASN A 134 8.00 2.30 15.56
CA ASN A 134 7.75 3.04 16.78
C ASN A 134 8.09 2.20 18.04
N TYR A 135 7.85 0.88 17.99
CA TYR A 135 8.28 -0.02 19.07
C TYR A 135 9.79 -0.21 19.17
N LEU A 136 10.53 -0.04 18.07
CA LEU A 136 11.98 -0.23 18.04
C LEU A 136 12.77 1.05 18.35
N LEU A 137 12.13 2.21 18.26
CA LEU A 137 12.73 3.48 18.64
C LEU A 137 12.38 3.73 20.12
N PRO A 138 13.38 3.82 21.02
CA PRO A 138 13.12 4.21 22.40
C PRO A 138 12.48 5.61 22.40
N ASP A 139 11.46 5.78 23.25
CA ASP A 139 10.81 7.06 23.44
C ASP A 139 11.88 8.10 23.82
N PRO A 140 12.02 9.24 23.10
CA PRO A 140 13.03 10.23 23.40
C PRO A 140 12.92 10.80 24.82
N ASP A 141 11.76 10.66 25.46
CA ASP A 141 11.52 11.09 26.83
C ASP A 141 11.86 10.03 27.90
N GLU A 142 12.01 8.74 27.57
CA GLU A 142 12.42 7.73 28.55
C GLU A 142 13.95 7.73 28.85
N GLY A 143 14.74 8.43 28.06
CA GLY A 143 16.19 8.52 28.24
C GLY A 143 16.67 9.46 29.35
N SER A 144 15.76 10.18 30.04
CA SER A 144 16.13 11.22 31.03
C SER A 144 15.87 10.83 32.50
N SER A 145 15.39 9.65 32.79
CA SER A 145 15.20 9.23 34.18
C SER A 145 15.73 7.82 34.40
N HIS A 146 16.81 7.72 35.12
CA HIS A 146 17.45 6.62 35.84
C HIS A 146 18.88 6.32 35.40
N ILE A 147 19.79 7.24 35.69
CA ILE A 147 21.11 6.88 36.14
C ILE A 147 21.26 7.53 37.53
N ALA A 148 20.73 6.87 38.54
CA ALA A 148 21.21 7.04 39.91
C ALA A 148 22.33 6.04 40.09
N VAL A 149 23.56 6.48 39.90
CA VAL A 149 24.74 5.73 40.32
C VAL A 149 24.84 5.96 41.82
N ALA A 150 24.54 4.92 42.60
CA ALA A 150 24.92 4.86 43.99
C ALA A 150 26.42 4.65 44.07
N GLY A 151 27.11 5.56 44.76
CA GLY A 151 28.54 5.47 45.14
C GLY A 151 28.75 4.44 46.22
#